data_7a6377051db0de5951ea48503027065d
#
_entry.id   7a6377051db0de5951ea48503027065d
#
_cell.length_a   1.000
_cell.length_b   1.000
_cell.length_c   1.000
_cell.angle_alpha   90.00
_cell.angle_beta   90.00
_cell.angle_gamma   90.00
#
_symmetry.space_group_name_H-M   'P 1'
#
loop_
_entity.id
_entity.type
_entity.pdbx_description
1 polymer ?
#
loop_
_entity_poly.entity_id
_entity_poly.type
_entity_poly.pdbx_seq_one_letter_code
_entity_poly.pdbx_strand_id
1 'polypeptide(L)'
;MQVFLETDRLVLRQFTVADADNLVNLDADPDVMRFVTGGIPTSREEIQDEVLPAFLGYYQRYEGYGFWAAIEKATGEFLGWFHFRPRKDAAPGEVELGYRLRKSAWGKGYATEGSRALIRKGFTEHGVQRVVAEAMAVNQASRRVMEKAGLTLVRTFQQPWPYPIDGDQFGGVEYALDKAEWQQDIDVGSGRPG
;
A
#
# COMPACT_ATOMS: atom_id res chain seq x y z
N MET A 1 11.72 -7.38 -16.43
CA MET A 1 10.72 -7.22 -15.34
C MET A 1 11.42 -7.56 -14.03
N GLN A 2 11.57 -6.59 -13.14
CA GLN A 2 12.31 -6.80 -11.87
C GLN A 2 11.32 -7.14 -10.75
N VAL A 3 11.48 -8.32 -10.16
CA VAL A 3 10.75 -8.74 -8.97
C VAL A 3 11.40 -8.09 -7.75
N PHE A 4 10.58 -7.49 -6.89
CA PHE A 4 11.03 -6.86 -5.65
C PHE A 4 10.92 -7.81 -4.46
N LEU A 5 9.78 -8.48 -4.33
CA LEU A 5 9.58 -9.53 -3.33
C LEU A 5 8.49 -10.53 -3.77
N GLU A 6 8.50 -11.68 -3.15
CA GLU A 6 7.47 -12.70 -3.32
C GLU A 6 6.91 -13.13 -1.96
N THR A 7 5.62 -13.48 -1.97
CA THR A 7 4.93 -14.12 -0.85
C THR A 7 4.44 -15.50 -1.29
N ASP A 8 3.61 -16.15 -0.49
CA ASP A 8 3.01 -17.43 -0.87
C ASP A 8 2.15 -17.29 -2.13
N ARG A 9 1.39 -16.18 -2.27
CA ARG A 9 0.41 -15.99 -3.34
C ARG A 9 0.70 -14.82 -4.26
N LEU A 10 1.61 -13.90 -3.89
CA LEU A 10 1.87 -12.67 -4.64
C LEU A 10 3.31 -12.61 -5.15
N VAL A 11 3.47 -12.00 -6.33
CA VAL A 11 4.71 -11.40 -6.81
C VAL A 11 4.53 -9.89 -6.81
N LEU A 12 5.36 -9.16 -6.07
CA LEU A 12 5.45 -7.70 -6.14
C LEU A 12 6.63 -7.34 -7.04
N ARG A 13 6.34 -6.68 -8.16
CA ARG A 13 7.33 -6.31 -9.18
C ARG A 13 7.28 -4.84 -9.53
N GLN A 14 8.32 -4.33 -10.12
CA GLN A 14 8.31 -3.01 -10.72
C GLN A 14 7.25 -2.91 -11.81
N PHE A 15 6.64 -1.73 -11.92
CA PHE A 15 5.83 -1.37 -13.07
C PHE A 15 6.68 -1.24 -14.33
N THR A 16 6.03 -1.39 -15.47
CA THR A 16 6.57 -1.14 -16.80
C THR A 16 5.57 -0.28 -17.59
N VAL A 17 5.99 0.26 -18.70
CA VAL A 17 5.08 1.02 -19.58
C VAL A 17 3.89 0.20 -20.08
N ALA A 18 4.03 -1.13 -20.13
CA ALA A 18 2.96 -2.04 -20.52
C ALA A 18 1.84 -2.16 -19.47
N ASP A 19 2.05 -1.65 -18.25
CA ASP A 19 1.05 -1.71 -17.16
C ASP A 19 0.01 -0.57 -17.20
N ALA A 20 0.07 0.32 -18.17
CA ALA A 20 -0.89 1.43 -18.29
C ALA A 20 -2.35 0.93 -18.29
N ASP A 21 -2.66 -0.12 -19.07
CA ASP A 21 -4.00 -0.69 -19.11
C ASP A 21 -4.42 -1.33 -17.77
N ASN A 22 -3.49 -1.90 -17.03
CA ASN A 22 -3.74 -2.43 -15.69
C ASN A 22 -4.20 -1.33 -14.72
N LEU A 23 -3.53 -0.17 -14.75
CA LEU A 23 -3.89 0.98 -13.91
C LEU A 23 -5.22 1.60 -14.35
N VAL A 24 -5.45 1.78 -15.67
CA VAL A 24 -6.72 2.28 -16.21
C VAL A 24 -7.88 1.41 -15.75
N ASN A 25 -7.76 0.08 -15.90
CA ASN A 25 -8.81 -0.86 -15.51
C ASN A 25 -9.04 -0.91 -13.99
N LEU A 26 -7.99 -0.72 -13.19
CA LEU A 26 -8.09 -0.66 -11.74
C LEU A 26 -8.88 0.58 -11.29
N ASP A 27 -8.51 1.74 -11.82
CA ASP A 27 -9.09 3.03 -11.45
C ASP A 27 -10.44 3.29 -12.14
N ALA A 28 -10.83 2.49 -13.11
CA ALA A 28 -12.16 2.54 -13.72
C ALA A 28 -13.28 2.01 -12.79
N ASP A 29 -12.94 1.23 -11.77
CA ASP A 29 -13.93 0.71 -10.81
C ASP A 29 -14.24 1.78 -9.75
N PRO A 30 -15.49 2.31 -9.71
CA PRO A 30 -15.86 3.35 -8.75
C PRO A 30 -15.78 2.90 -7.29
N ASP A 31 -15.94 1.61 -7.00
CA ASP A 31 -15.78 1.09 -5.64
C ASP A 31 -14.31 1.15 -5.19
N VAL A 32 -13.37 0.87 -6.11
CA VAL A 32 -11.93 1.01 -5.86
C VAL A 32 -11.55 2.46 -5.59
N MET A 33 -12.11 3.38 -6.36
CA MET A 33 -11.83 4.81 -6.30
C MET A 33 -12.67 5.56 -5.25
N ARG A 34 -13.61 4.88 -4.58
CA ARG A 34 -14.57 5.50 -3.64
C ARG A 34 -13.90 6.40 -2.60
N PHE A 35 -12.83 5.92 -1.99
CA PHE A 35 -12.10 6.64 -0.93
C PHE A 35 -10.84 7.35 -1.43
N VAL A 36 -10.69 7.52 -2.74
CA VAL A 36 -9.57 8.19 -3.39
C VAL A 36 -10.04 9.47 -4.08
N THR A 37 -11.04 9.33 -4.96
CA THR A 37 -11.59 10.43 -5.77
C THR A 37 -13.11 10.56 -5.67
N GLY A 38 -13.74 9.87 -4.72
CA GLY A 38 -15.20 9.80 -4.64
C GLY A 38 -15.82 8.89 -5.74
N GLY A 39 -15.05 7.96 -6.30
CA GLY A 39 -15.47 7.05 -7.35
C GLY A 39 -15.25 7.58 -8.77
N ILE A 40 -14.59 8.74 -8.93
CA ILE A 40 -14.23 9.28 -10.24
C ILE A 40 -13.01 8.52 -10.77
N PRO A 41 -13.09 7.93 -11.97
CA PRO A 41 -11.95 7.24 -12.58
C PRO A 41 -10.79 8.19 -12.88
N THR A 42 -9.54 7.72 -12.72
CA THR A 42 -8.37 8.40 -13.29
C THR A 42 -8.38 8.22 -14.82
N SER A 43 -8.22 9.29 -15.56
CA SER A 43 -8.23 9.22 -17.02
C SER A 43 -7.02 8.43 -17.54
N ARG A 44 -7.17 7.85 -18.75
CA ARG A 44 -6.04 7.17 -19.41
C ARG A 44 -4.87 8.13 -19.65
N GLU A 45 -5.16 9.37 -20.05
CA GLU A 45 -4.16 10.40 -20.28
C GLU A 45 -3.36 10.69 -19.01
N GLU A 46 -4.04 10.93 -17.89
CA GLU A 46 -3.41 11.16 -16.58
C GLU A 46 -2.56 9.95 -16.15
N ILE A 47 -3.05 8.73 -16.37
CA ILE A 47 -2.28 7.51 -16.04
C ILE A 47 -1.00 7.42 -16.89
N GLN A 48 -1.08 7.71 -18.19
CA GLN A 48 0.06 7.58 -19.11
C GLN A 48 1.07 8.71 -18.95
N ASP A 49 0.60 9.93 -18.70
CA ASP A 49 1.44 11.12 -18.71
C ASP A 49 1.96 11.52 -17.32
N GLU A 50 1.27 11.11 -16.25
CA GLU A 50 1.61 11.52 -14.89
C GLU A 50 1.84 10.33 -13.95
N VAL A 51 0.85 9.45 -13.77
CA VAL A 51 0.88 8.42 -12.72
C VAL A 51 1.96 7.38 -12.98
N LEU A 52 1.93 6.74 -14.15
CA LEU A 52 2.88 5.68 -14.49
C LEU A 52 4.32 6.21 -14.60
N PRO A 53 4.59 7.37 -15.24
CA PRO A 53 5.92 7.97 -15.22
C PRO A 53 6.43 8.30 -13.81
N ALA A 54 5.56 8.76 -12.91
CA ALA A 54 5.91 8.99 -11.51
C ALA A 54 6.33 7.70 -10.81
N PHE A 55 5.61 6.58 -11.03
CA PHE A 55 5.96 5.27 -10.48
C PHE A 55 7.31 4.77 -11.00
N LEU A 56 7.53 4.87 -12.31
CA LEU A 56 8.79 4.47 -12.96
C LEU A 56 9.97 5.32 -12.49
N GLY A 57 9.76 6.62 -12.32
CA GLY A 57 10.79 7.55 -11.85
C GLY A 57 11.23 7.29 -10.40
N TYR A 58 10.44 6.59 -9.61
CA TYR A 58 10.79 6.24 -8.23
C TYR A 58 11.98 5.28 -8.18
N TYR A 59 12.01 4.28 -9.06
CA TYR A 59 13.06 3.25 -9.09
C TYR A 59 14.45 3.79 -9.45
N GLN A 60 14.49 4.92 -10.13
CA GLN A 60 15.75 5.60 -10.48
C GLN A 60 16.31 6.43 -9.33
N ARG A 61 15.45 6.87 -8.41
CA ARG A 61 15.80 7.80 -7.32
C ARG A 61 16.00 7.10 -5.98
N TYR A 62 15.32 5.98 -5.77
CA TYR A 62 15.28 5.31 -4.46
C TYR A 62 15.42 3.80 -4.64
N GLU A 63 16.49 3.24 -4.09
CA GLU A 63 16.66 1.79 -4.03
C GLU A 63 15.78 1.20 -2.92
N GLY A 64 14.99 0.17 -3.26
CA GLY A 64 14.13 -0.53 -2.29
C GLY A 64 12.82 0.16 -1.94
N TYR A 65 12.52 1.32 -2.53
CA TYR A 65 11.30 2.07 -2.30
C TYR A 65 10.56 2.38 -3.61
N GLY A 66 9.24 2.49 -3.52
CA GLY A 66 8.43 2.85 -4.69
C GLY A 66 7.05 2.24 -4.70
N PHE A 67 6.57 1.97 -5.91
CA PHE A 67 5.28 1.38 -6.21
C PHE A 67 5.47 0.01 -6.85
N TRP A 68 4.72 -0.98 -6.42
CA TRP A 68 4.92 -2.37 -6.81
C TRP A 68 3.63 -2.97 -7.34
N ALA A 69 3.63 -3.40 -8.60
CA ALA A 69 2.52 -4.14 -9.18
C ALA A 69 2.38 -5.49 -8.46
N ALA A 70 1.18 -5.79 -8.00
CA ALA A 70 0.84 -7.03 -7.32
C ALA A 70 0.24 -8.01 -8.31
N ILE A 71 0.93 -9.12 -8.52
CA ILE A 71 0.54 -10.19 -9.44
C ILE A 71 0.20 -11.44 -8.62
N GLU A 72 -0.94 -12.05 -8.89
CA GLU A 72 -1.29 -13.35 -8.30
C GLU A 72 -0.46 -14.46 -8.93
N LYS A 73 0.23 -15.25 -8.13
CA LYS A 73 1.10 -16.33 -8.62
C LYS A 73 0.33 -17.42 -9.37
N ALA A 74 -0.87 -17.75 -8.90
CA ALA A 74 -1.65 -18.85 -9.45
C ALA A 74 -2.17 -18.57 -10.87
N THR A 75 -2.52 -17.33 -11.16
CA THR A 75 -3.17 -16.93 -12.41
C THR A 75 -2.32 -16.04 -13.30
N GLY A 76 -1.33 -15.37 -12.74
CA GLY A 76 -0.58 -14.31 -13.40
C GLY A 76 -1.36 -12.99 -13.51
N GLU A 77 -2.53 -12.88 -12.89
CA GLU A 77 -3.37 -11.69 -12.97
C GLU A 77 -2.80 -10.53 -12.14
N PHE A 78 -2.93 -9.33 -12.68
CA PHE A 78 -2.69 -8.09 -11.95
C PHE A 78 -3.83 -7.86 -10.97
N LEU A 79 -3.51 -7.82 -9.69
CA LEU A 79 -4.48 -7.57 -8.61
C LEU A 79 -4.58 -6.12 -8.18
N GLY A 80 -3.59 -5.29 -8.52
CA GLY A 80 -3.46 -3.92 -8.09
C GLY A 80 -2.02 -3.59 -7.73
N TRP A 81 -1.81 -2.73 -6.74
CA TRP A 81 -0.45 -2.30 -6.37
C TRP A 81 -0.33 -1.99 -4.88
N PHE A 82 0.93 -1.98 -4.44
CA PHE A 82 1.36 -1.46 -3.16
C PHE A 82 2.35 -0.33 -3.37
N HIS A 83 2.38 0.64 -2.44
CA HIS A 83 3.54 1.50 -2.31
C HIS A 83 4.22 1.30 -0.94
N PHE A 84 5.52 1.49 -0.96
CA PHE A 84 6.35 1.49 0.24
C PHE A 84 7.47 2.51 0.01
N ARG A 85 7.35 3.69 0.61
CA ARG A 85 8.16 4.84 0.24
C ARG A 85 8.28 5.88 1.35
N PRO A 86 9.40 6.62 1.44
CA PRO A 86 9.47 7.79 2.31
C PRO A 86 8.42 8.83 1.93
N ARG A 87 7.80 9.47 2.91
CA ARG A 87 6.99 10.69 2.70
C ARG A 87 7.91 11.90 2.54
N LYS A 88 7.42 12.98 1.92
CA LYS A 88 8.20 14.17 1.62
C LYS A 88 8.89 14.78 2.85
N ASP A 89 8.21 14.83 3.98
CA ASP A 89 8.70 15.45 5.23
C ASP A 89 8.80 14.43 6.36
N ALA A 90 9.01 13.14 6.03
CA ALA A 90 9.14 12.07 6.99
C ALA A 90 10.47 12.14 7.76
N ALA A 91 10.46 11.65 9.00
CA ALA A 91 11.67 11.42 9.74
C ALA A 91 12.58 10.38 9.02
N PRO A 92 13.90 10.44 9.19
CA PRO A 92 14.77 9.42 8.65
C PRO A 92 14.37 8.02 9.11
N GLY A 93 14.22 7.08 8.15
CA GLY A 93 13.78 5.71 8.43
C GLY A 93 12.26 5.53 8.55
N GLU A 94 11.45 6.59 8.36
CA GLU A 94 9.99 6.46 8.28
C GLU A 94 9.54 6.30 6.83
N VAL A 95 8.65 5.34 6.59
CA VAL A 95 8.06 5.06 5.28
C VAL A 95 6.55 4.94 5.36
N GLU A 96 5.90 5.29 4.29
CA GLU A 96 4.47 5.13 4.10
C GLU A 96 4.19 3.84 3.33
N LEU A 97 3.29 3.02 3.88
CA LEU A 97 2.70 1.86 3.26
C LEU A 97 1.31 2.22 2.73
N GLY A 98 1.03 1.89 1.49
CA GLY A 98 -0.30 1.97 0.92
C GLY A 98 -0.56 0.88 -0.09
N TYR A 99 -1.82 0.70 -0.45
CA TYR A 99 -2.25 -0.32 -1.41
C TYR A 99 -3.56 0.09 -2.08
N ARG A 100 -3.71 -0.35 -3.32
CA ARG A 100 -4.96 -0.28 -4.09
C ARG A 100 -5.12 -1.58 -4.85
N LEU A 101 -6.14 -2.36 -4.49
CA LEU A 101 -6.42 -3.66 -5.12
C LEU A 101 -7.78 -3.63 -5.79
N ARG A 102 -7.89 -4.36 -6.91
CA ARG A 102 -9.17 -4.57 -7.59
C ARG A 102 -10.18 -5.25 -6.67
N LYS A 103 -11.45 -4.94 -6.87
CA LYS A 103 -12.56 -5.45 -6.04
C LYS A 103 -12.60 -6.99 -5.95
N SER A 104 -12.25 -7.69 -7.04
CA SER A 104 -12.17 -9.16 -7.06
C SER A 104 -11.13 -9.76 -6.13
N ALA A 105 -10.14 -8.96 -5.68
CA ALA A 105 -9.10 -9.38 -4.73
C ALA A 105 -9.46 -9.07 -3.26
N TRP A 106 -10.56 -8.35 -3.00
CA TRP A 106 -10.94 -7.98 -1.64
C TRP A 106 -11.43 -9.18 -0.83
N GLY A 107 -11.29 -9.09 0.49
CA GLY A 107 -11.73 -10.15 1.41
C GLY A 107 -10.88 -11.43 1.40
N LYS A 108 -9.92 -11.54 0.48
CA LYS A 108 -9.08 -12.74 0.31
C LYS A 108 -7.72 -12.68 1.04
N GLY A 109 -7.44 -11.57 1.74
CA GLY A 109 -6.23 -11.41 2.54
C GLY A 109 -5.00 -10.92 1.78
N TYR A 110 -5.07 -10.66 0.49
CA TYR A 110 -3.92 -10.20 -0.32
C TYR A 110 -3.32 -8.88 0.18
N ALA A 111 -4.16 -7.90 0.55
CA ALA A 111 -3.67 -6.64 1.09
C ALA A 111 -2.85 -6.84 2.37
N THR A 112 -3.33 -7.68 3.30
CA THR A 112 -2.62 -8.00 4.54
C THR A 112 -1.32 -8.75 4.27
N GLU A 113 -1.34 -9.73 3.36
CA GLU A 113 -0.17 -10.53 3.00
C GLU A 113 0.95 -9.67 2.40
N GLY A 114 0.62 -8.85 1.38
CA GLY A 114 1.58 -7.94 0.77
C GLY A 114 2.11 -6.88 1.74
N SER A 115 1.24 -6.32 2.58
CA SER A 115 1.64 -5.34 3.60
C SER A 115 2.63 -5.92 4.60
N ARG A 116 2.37 -7.12 5.15
CA ARG A 116 3.29 -7.81 6.09
C ARG A 116 4.64 -8.10 5.44
N ALA A 117 4.64 -8.54 4.19
CA ALA A 117 5.88 -8.83 3.46
C ALA A 117 6.71 -7.57 3.23
N LEU A 118 6.08 -6.45 2.86
CA LEU A 118 6.75 -5.15 2.70
C LEU A 118 7.31 -4.62 4.03
N ILE A 119 6.53 -4.67 5.11
CA ILE A 119 6.96 -4.27 6.45
C ILE A 119 8.18 -5.08 6.88
N ARG A 120 8.11 -6.41 6.78
CA ARG A 120 9.21 -7.30 7.12
C ARG A 120 10.48 -6.94 6.33
N LYS A 121 10.37 -6.82 5.00
CA LYS A 121 11.49 -6.47 4.14
C LYS A 121 12.07 -5.09 4.49
N GLY A 122 11.23 -4.09 4.73
CA GLY A 122 11.66 -2.76 5.16
C GLY A 122 12.47 -2.80 6.46
N PHE A 123 11.97 -3.48 7.47
CA PHE A 123 12.62 -3.58 8.77
C PHE A 123 13.90 -4.42 8.77
N THR A 124 13.97 -5.46 7.94
CA THR A 124 15.13 -6.38 7.93
C THR A 124 16.21 -6.00 6.93
N GLU A 125 15.84 -5.39 5.78
CA GLU A 125 16.77 -5.21 4.67
C GLU A 125 17.03 -3.74 4.30
N HIS A 126 16.06 -2.83 4.54
CA HIS A 126 16.15 -1.44 4.08
C HIS A 126 16.34 -0.41 5.21
N GLY A 127 16.63 -0.84 6.42
CA GLY A 127 16.92 0.06 7.55
C GLY A 127 15.72 0.88 8.03
N VAL A 128 14.50 0.55 7.61
CA VAL A 128 13.27 1.21 8.07
C VAL A 128 13.15 1.07 9.58
N GLN A 129 12.74 2.16 10.25
CA GLN A 129 12.54 2.20 11.70
C GLN A 129 11.05 2.32 12.06
N ARG A 130 10.26 2.92 11.16
CA ARG A 130 8.83 3.15 11.37
C ARG A 130 8.07 3.03 10.05
N VAL A 131 6.96 2.31 10.08
CA VAL A 131 6.02 2.25 8.97
C VAL A 131 4.75 2.97 9.39
N VAL A 132 4.26 3.87 8.53
CA VAL A 132 3.00 4.57 8.71
C VAL A 132 2.05 4.23 7.57
N ALA A 133 0.75 4.30 7.81
CA ALA A 133 -0.27 4.14 6.78
C ALA A 133 -1.48 5.02 7.12
N GLU A 134 -2.08 5.61 6.10
CA GLU A 134 -3.24 6.50 6.26
C GLU A 134 -4.45 5.97 5.49
N ALA A 135 -5.63 6.27 6.01
CA ALA A 135 -6.90 6.04 5.33
C ALA A 135 -7.95 7.06 5.79
N MET A 136 -9.01 7.21 5.03
CA MET A 136 -10.21 7.87 5.53
C MET A 136 -10.76 7.11 6.75
N ALA A 137 -11.22 7.83 7.77
CA ALA A 137 -11.73 7.25 9.02
C ALA A 137 -12.88 6.26 8.77
N VAL A 138 -13.67 6.49 7.73
CA VAL A 138 -14.80 5.64 7.31
C VAL A 138 -14.38 4.41 6.52
N ASN A 139 -13.13 4.32 6.03
CA ASN A 139 -12.63 3.16 5.27
C ASN A 139 -12.26 2.01 6.21
N GLN A 140 -13.28 1.35 6.76
CA GLN A 140 -13.10 0.25 7.71
C GLN A 140 -12.32 -0.93 7.13
N ALA A 141 -12.42 -1.17 5.83
CA ALA A 141 -11.68 -2.26 5.16
C ALA A 141 -10.17 -2.02 5.22
N SER A 142 -9.72 -0.81 4.86
CA SER A 142 -8.31 -0.42 4.95
C SER A 142 -7.79 -0.45 6.38
N ARG A 143 -8.56 0.09 7.34
CA ARG A 143 -8.19 0.06 8.77
C ARG A 143 -7.94 -1.36 9.28
N ARG A 144 -8.84 -2.31 8.95
CA ARG A 144 -8.67 -3.72 9.31
C ARG A 144 -7.42 -4.37 8.70
N VAL A 145 -7.04 -3.96 7.48
CA VAL A 145 -5.79 -4.44 6.86
C VAL A 145 -4.59 -3.91 7.64
N MET A 146 -4.57 -2.63 7.99
CA MET A 146 -3.49 -2.02 8.77
C MET A 146 -3.34 -2.72 10.13
N GLU A 147 -4.45 -2.92 10.86
CA GLU A 147 -4.46 -3.64 12.15
C GLU A 147 -3.95 -5.07 12.01
N LYS A 148 -4.41 -5.81 11.00
CA LYS A 148 -3.93 -7.17 10.72
C LYS A 148 -2.46 -7.22 10.28
N ALA A 149 -1.96 -6.15 9.69
CA ALA A 149 -0.53 -6.03 9.36
C ALA A 149 0.34 -5.66 10.55
N GLY A 150 -0.26 -5.38 11.73
CA GLY A 150 0.42 -5.08 12.97
C GLY A 150 0.51 -3.59 13.30
N LEU A 151 -0.05 -2.71 12.47
CA LEU A 151 -0.05 -1.28 12.77
C LEU A 151 -1.13 -0.95 13.80
N THR A 152 -0.85 0.04 14.65
CA THR A 152 -1.78 0.56 15.67
C THR A 152 -2.20 1.98 15.32
N LEU A 153 -3.42 2.37 15.72
CA LEU A 153 -3.94 3.72 15.51
C LEU A 153 -3.13 4.73 16.33
N VAL A 154 -2.56 5.73 15.64
CA VAL A 154 -1.77 6.79 16.26
C VAL A 154 -2.59 8.06 16.47
N ARG A 155 -3.31 8.49 15.42
CA ARG A 155 -4.11 9.72 15.47
C ARG A 155 -5.23 9.72 14.45
N THR A 156 -6.19 10.58 14.70
CA THR A 156 -7.15 11.06 13.71
C THR A 156 -6.78 12.48 13.29
N PHE A 157 -7.10 12.86 12.06
CA PHE A 157 -6.79 14.19 11.55
C PHE A 157 -7.87 14.69 10.59
N GLN A 158 -7.95 16.01 10.44
CA GLN A 158 -8.78 16.66 9.43
C GLN A 158 -7.88 17.23 8.35
N GLN A 159 -8.28 17.06 7.10
CA GLN A 159 -7.64 17.67 5.95
C GLN A 159 -8.68 17.96 4.87
N PRO A 160 -8.47 18.97 4.04
CA PRO A 160 -9.28 19.14 2.85
C PRO A 160 -9.01 17.98 1.88
N TRP A 161 -10.06 17.38 1.38
CA TRP A 161 -9.96 16.35 0.33
C TRP A 161 -10.08 17.05 -1.03
N PRO A 162 -9.26 16.65 -2.03
CA PRO A 162 -9.27 17.28 -3.35
C PRO A 162 -10.57 17.02 -4.13
N TYR A 163 -11.31 16.01 -3.71
CA TYR A 163 -12.62 15.64 -4.27
C TYR A 163 -13.65 15.49 -3.15
N PRO A 164 -14.94 15.75 -3.43
CA PRO A 164 -16.01 15.38 -2.51
C PRO A 164 -16.05 13.87 -2.33
N ILE A 165 -15.87 13.38 -1.12
CA ILE A 165 -15.87 11.95 -0.78
C ILE A 165 -16.85 11.72 0.35
N ASP A 166 -17.73 10.75 0.21
CA ASP A 166 -18.66 10.37 1.27
C ASP A 166 -17.91 10.01 2.55
N GLY A 167 -18.20 10.74 3.63
CA GLY A 167 -17.54 10.52 4.92
C GLY A 167 -16.29 11.38 5.14
N ASP A 168 -15.96 12.32 4.27
CA ASP A 168 -14.83 13.24 4.41
C ASP A 168 -14.90 14.08 5.69
N GLN A 169 -16.12 14.39 6.17
CA GLN A 169 -16.34 15.08 7.44
C GLN A 169 -15.79 14.34 8.66
N PHE A 170 -15.55 13.02 8.56
CA PHE A 170 -14.94 12.23 9.63
C PHE A 170 -13.42 12.24 9.60
N GLY A 171 -12.82 12.85 8.57
CA GLY A 171 -11.37 13.00 8.43
C GLY A 171 -10.64 11.71 8.09
N GLY A 172 -9.37 11.72 8.41
CA GLY A 172 -8.46 10.60 8.22
C GLY A 172 -7.97 9.98 9.54
N VAL A 173 -7.39 8.81 9.41
CA VAL A 173 -6.71 8.08 10.48
C VAL A 173 -5.30 7.72 10.03
N GLU A 174 -4.33 7.83 10.95
CA GLU A 174 -2.97 7.38 10.75
C GLU A 174 -2.69 6.21 11.69
N TYR A 175 -2.15 5.16 11.14
CA TYR A 175 -1.67 3.97 11.83
C TYR A 175 -0.17 3.88 11.69
N ALA A 176 0.52 3.32 12.68
CA ALA A 176 1.96 3.12 12.62
C ALA A 176 2.39 1.82 13.29
N LEU A 177 3.61 1.40 12.94
CA LEU A 177 4.33 0.29 13.57
C LEU A 177 5.80 0.64 13.65
N ASP A 178 6.35 0.63 14.84
CA ASP A 178 7.78 0.82 15.07
C ASP A 178 8.52 -0.53 14.98
N LYS A 179 9.73 -0.51 14.46
CA LYS A 179 10.55 -1.72 14.32
C LYS A 179 10.76 -2.45 15.64
N ALA A 180 10.93 -1.70 16.74
CA ALA A 180 11.13 -2.26 18.08
C ALA A 180 9.90 -3.06 18.55
N GLU A 181 8.69 -2.55 18.31
CA GLU A 181 7.45 -3.25 18.63
C GLU A 181 7.29 -4.51 17.79
N TRP A 182 7.54 -4.41 16.48
CA TRP A 182 7.49 -5.54 15.57
C TRP A 182 8.45 -6.68 15.95
N GLN A 183 9.65 -6.35 16.43
CA GLN A 183 10.62 -7.33 16.90
C GLN A 183 10.14 -8.06 18.16
N GLN A 184 9.55 -7.33 19.13
CA GLN A 184 9.00 -7.91 20.34
C GLN A 184 7.88 -8.92 20.05
N ASP A 185 6.98 -8.61 19.10
CA ASP A 185 5.88 -9.49 18.71
C ASP A 185 6.39 -10.80 18.09
N ILE A 186 7.47 -10.76 17.33
CA ILE A 186 8.10 -11.95 16.75
C ILE A 186 8.75 -12.81 17.83
N ASP A 187 9.46 -12.22 18.78
CA ASP A 187 10.15 -12.93 19.85
C ASP A 187 9.14 -13.63 20.79
N VAL A 188 8.03 -12.97 21.13
CA VAL A 188 6.94 -13.55 21.92
C VAL A 188 6.22 -14.67 21.14
N GLY A 189 6.02 -14.51 19.83
CA GLY A 189 5.39 -15.52 18.98
C GLY A 189 6.23 -16.79 18.80
N SER A 190 7.56 -16.65 18.81
CA SER A 190 8.52 -17.78 18.68
C SER A 190 8.73 -18.56 19.98
N GLY A 191 8.33 -18.02 21.13
CA GLY A 191 8.56 -18.60 22.46
C GLY A 191 7.45 -19.48 23.01
N ARG A 192 6.41 -19.82 22.23
CA ARG A 192 5.39 -20.81 22.66
C ARG A 192 5.82 -22.20 22.22
N PRO A 193 6.29 -23.08 23.14
CA PRO A 193 6.43 -24.50 22.85
C PRO A 193 5.03 -25.11 22.70
N GLY A 194 4.84 -25.90 21.65
CA GLY A 194 3.63 -26.68 21.37
C GLY A 194 3.40 -27.77 22.43
#